data_841a9010651856a6c8c94ec09c676a90
#
_entry.id   841a9010651856a6c8c94ec09c676a90
#
_cell.length_a   1.000
_cell.length_b   1.000
_cell.length_c   1.000
_cell.angle_alpha   90.00
_cell.angle_beta   90.00
_cell.angle_gamma   90.00
#
_symmetry.space_group_name_H-M   'P 1'
#
loop_
_entity.id
_entity.type
_entity.pdbx_description
1 polymer ?
#
loop_
_entity_poly.entity_id
_entity_poly.type
_entity_poly.pdbx_seq_one_letter_code
_entity_poly.pdbx_strand_id
1 'polypeptide(L)'
;MLNAVGREIPEEILERTGKEVFQGNNYKDGKAFQKASPKVTPVMRNDHDKMVKDIHEALVKCNAHDGMTVSFHHHFREGDLVVCMVMEEIHKMGFKNITLSASSLGKAHDALVPMIEDGTIVNIESSGVRGKIGDAISHGKLKGLATMRSHGGRVRAIETGETHVDIAFIGAPSCDEYGNCSGMGGKTNCGVLSYAYVDAEMADYVVAVTDCLVDYPNYPAEINQTKVDYVCVVDQIGIPEKIATGAAKPTTDQRKISRLFADYILDIAPDSV
;
A
#
# COMPACT_ATOMS: atom_id res chain seq x y z
N MET A 1 -19.88 -15.84 -21.62
CA MET A 1 -19.56 -14.40 -21.90
C MET A 1 -18.05 -14.21 -21.92
N LEU A 2 -17.46 -13.43 -22.85
CA LEU A 2 -16.01 -13.22 -22.94
C LEU A 2 -15.56 -12.09 -22.00
N ASN A 3 -14.44 -12.31 -21.29
CA ASN A 3 -13.79 -11.25 -20.53
C ASN A 3 -12.82 -10.40 -21.38
N ALA A 4 -12.20 -9.37 -20.79
CA ALA A 4 -11.31 -8.43 -21.48
C ALA A 4 -10.08 -9.07 -22.17
N VAL A 5 -9.70 -10.30 -21.80
CA VAL A 5 -8.58 -11.04 -22.40
C VAL A 5 -9.04 -12.19 -23.31
N GLY A 6 -10.33 -12.19 -23.70
CA GLY A 6 -10.90 -13.17 -24.63
C GLY A 6 -11.18 -14.56 -24.05
N ARG A 7 -11.19 -14.70 -22.70
CA ARG A 7 -11.58 -15.97 -22.06
C ARG A 7 -13.08 -16.04 -21.87
N GLU A 8 -13.64 -17.19 -22.16
CA GLU A 8 -15.04 -17.46 -21.88
C GLU A 8 -15.26 -17.75 -20.38
N ILE A 9 -16.18 -17.00 -19.78
CA ILE A 9 -16.61 -17.22 -18.40
C ILE A 9 -17.99 -17.90 -18.47
N PRO A 10 -18.15 -19.10 -17.85
CA PRO A 10 -19.43 -19.82 -17.82
C PRO A 10 -20.53 -19.00 -17.15
N GLU A 11 -21.71 -18.98 -17.74
CA GLU A 11 -22.86 -18.19 -17.24
C GLU A 11 -23.28 -18.64 -15.84
N GLU A 12 -23.21 -19.94 -15.53
CA GLU A 12 -23.48 -20.49 -14.21
C GLU A 12 -22.61 -19.89 -13.09
N ILE A 13 -21.37 -19.48 -13.41
CA ILE A 13 -20.49 -18.80 -12.46
C ILE A 13 -20.97 -17.38 -12.21
N LEU A 14 -21.40 -16.68 -13.24
CA LEU A 14 -21.90 -15.31 -13.14
C LEU A 14 -23.21 -15.27 -12.34
N GLU A 15 -24.13 -16.18 -12.64
CA GLU A 15 -25.41 -16.32 -11.91
C GLU A 15 -25.17 -16.63 -10.43
N ARG A 16 -24.29 -17.60 -10.13
CA ARG A 16 -23.96 -17.97 -8.75
C ARG A 16 -23.30 -16.86 -7.96
N THR A 17 -22.45 -16.06 -8.59
CA THR A 17 -21.68 -15.01 -7.90
C THR A 17 -22.34 -13.66 -7.92
N GLY A 18 -23.31 -13.43 -8.81
CA GLY A 18 -23.93 -12.12 -9.03
C GLY A 18 -22.96 -11.06 -9.55
N LYS A 19 -21.81 -11.48 -10.12
CA LYS A 19 -20.77 -10.57 -10.60
C LYS A 19 -20.79 -10.44 -12.13
N GLU A 20 -20.42 -9.26 -12.61
CA GLU A 20 -20.19 -9.04 -14.04
C GLU A 20 -18.82 -9.56 -14.49
N VAL A 21 -18.72 -9.86 -15.78
CA VAL A 21 -17.43 -10.25 -16.40
C VAL A 21 -16.50 -9.04 -16.42
N PHE A 22 -15.27 -9.21 -15.92
CA PHE A 22 -14.27 -8.16 -15.94
C PHE A 22 -13.89 -7.76 -17.37
N GLN A 23 -14.10 -6.49 -17.71
CA GLN A 23 -13.85 -5.90 -19.02
C GLN A 23 -12.59 -5.02 -19.05
N GLY A 24 -11.73 -5.13 -18.05
CA GLY A 24 -10.54 -4.28 -17.91
C GLY A 24 -10.81 -3.02 -17.09
N ASN A 25 -9.74 -2.44 -16.53
CA ASN A 25 -9.85 -1.18 -15.80
C ASN A 25 -9.96 -0.02 -16.80
N ASN A 26 -11.00 0.79 -16.65
CA ASN A 26 -11.20 2.04 -17.41
C ASN A 26 -11.20 1.93 -18.95
N TYR A 27 -11.33 0.72 -19.51
CA TYR A 27 -11.45 0.53 -20.96
C TYR A 27 -12.89 0.66 -21.49
N LYS A 28 -13.88 0.77 -20.61
CA LYS A 28 -15.31 0.75 -20.98
C LYS A 28 -15.70 1.84 -22.01
N ASP A 29 -14.99 2.96 -22.02
CA ASP A 29 -15.37 4.12 -22.83
C ASP A 29 -14.39 4.46 -23.95
N GLY A 30 -13.38 3.62 -24.21
CA GLY A 30 -12.36 3.90 -25.22
C GLY A 30 -11.52 5.15 -24.95
N LYS A 31 -11.60 5.72 -23.76
CA LYS A 31 -10.81 6.89 -23.37
C LYS A 31 -9.39 6.47 -23.05
N ALA A 32 -8.43 7.13 -23.67
CA ALA A 32 -7.03 7.00 -23.28
C ALA A 32 -6.86 7.48 -21.83
N PHE A 33 -6.02 6.76 -21.06
CA PHE A 33 -5.65 7.21 -19.72
C PHE A 33 -4.98 8.57 -19.80
N GLN A 34 -5.42 9.46 -18.95
CA GLN A 34 -4.74 10.73 -18.75
C GLN A 34 -3.62 10.52 -17.77
N LYS A 35 -2.39 10.85 -18.18
CA LYS A 35 -1.23 10.74 -17.29
C LYS A 35 -1.45 11.60 -16.05
N ALA A 36 -1.27 11.00 -14.87
CA ALA A 36 -1.31 11.73 -13.61
C ALA A 36 -0.13 12.71 -13.53
N SER A 37 -0.33 13.81 -12.83
CA SER A 37 0.73 14.79 -12.55
C SER A 37 1.11 14.72 -11.09
N PRO A 38 2.41 14.73 -10.75
CA PRO A 38 2.84 14.80 -9.37
C PRO A 38 2.31 16.06 -8.68
N LYS A 39 1.91 15.89 -7.43
CA LYS A 39 1.52 16.98 -6.56
C LYS A 39 2.76 17.54 -5.84
N VAL A 40 2.79 18.83 -5.64
CA VAL A 40 3.80 19.49 -4.81
C VAL A 40 3.09 20.20 -3.67
N THR A 41 3.32 19.74 -2.44
CA THR A 41 2.83 20.40 -1.23
C THR A 41 3.80 21.51 -0.84
N PRO A 42 3.35 22.74 -0.64
CA PRO A 42 4.22 23.84 -0.21
C PRO A 42 4.92 23.51 1.11
N VAL A 43 6.21 23.70 1.14
CA VAL A 43 7.09 23.28 2.23
C VAL A 43 6.83 24.01 3.54
N MET A 44 6.53 25.27 3.47
CA MET A 44 6.33 26.12 4.65
C MET A 44 5.34 27.22 4.33
N ARG A 45 4.20 27.16 4.96
CA ARG A 45 3.34 28.32 5.12
C ARG A 45 3.29 28.63 6.60
N ASN A 46 3.37 29.89 6.97
CA ASN A 46 3.24 30.32 8.37
C ASN A 46 1.88 29.94 8.99
N ASP A 47 0.92 29.57 8.15
CA ASP A 47 -0.44 29.18 8.49
C ASP A 47 -0.71 27.67 8.35
N HIS A 48 0.31 26.86 8.01
CA HIS A 48 0.14 25.44 7.76
C HIS A 48 0.95 24.60 8.76
N ASP A 49 0.27 24.13 9.79
CA ASP A 49 0.76 23.10 10.69
C ASP A 49 0.40 21.72 10.10
N LYS A 50 1.41 20.90 9.80
CA LYS A 50 1.21 19.55 9.29
C LYS A 50 0.88 18.53 10.37
N MET A 51 1.14 18.85 11.63
CA MET A 51 0.87 17.94 12.73
C MET A 51 -0.64 17.75 12.93
N VAL A 52 -1.03 16.50 13.07
CA VAL A 52 -2.40 16.11 13.46
C VAL A 52 -2.34 15.27 14.72
N LYS A 53 -3.39 15.39 15.55
CA LYS A 53 -3.40 14.71 16.86
C LYS A 53 -3.59 13.18 16.76
N ASP A 54 -4.34 12.75 15.73
CA ASP A 54 -4.70 11.33 15.53
C ASP A 54 -5.12 11.04 14.07
N ILE A 55 -5.36 9.78 13.77
CA ILE A 55 -5.82 9.32 12.44
C ILE A 55 -7.19 9.91 12.08
N HIS A 56 -8.06 10.11 13.06
CA HIS A 56 -9.38 10.73 12.85
C HIS A 56 -9.24 12.15 12.26
N GLU A 57 -8.44 12.98 12.92
CA GLU A 57 -8.19 14.35 12.43
C GLU A 57 -7.52 14.34 11.05
N ALA A 58 -6.57 13.42 10.81
CA ALA A 58 -5.95 13.26 9.51
C ALA A 58 -7.00 12.98 8.43
N LEU A 59 -7.90 12.01 8.65
CA LEU A 59 -8.98 11.67 7.72
C LEU A 59 -9.92 12.87 7.45
N VAL A 60 -10.29 13.61 8.49
CA VAL A 60 -11.13 14.81 8.35
C VAL A 60 -10.42 15.87 7.50
N LYS A 61 -9.17 16.17 7.79
CA LYS A 61 -8.37 17.18 7.04
C LYS A 61 -8.09 16.75 5.59
N CYS A 62 -8.03 15.45 5.33
CA CYS A 62 -7.89 14.89 3.98
C CYS A 62 -9.22 14.73 3.23
N ASN A 63 -10.32 15.27 3.74
CA ASN A 63 -11.65 15.18 3.14
C ASN A 63 -12.08 13.72 2.85
N ALA A 64 -11.83 12.82 3.80
CA ALA A 64 -12.22 11.42 3.66
C ALA A 64 -13.73 11.29 3.35
N HIS A 65 -14.08 10.37 2.43
CA HIS A 65 -15.43 10.21 1.93
C HIS A 65 -15.70 8.77 1.46
N ASP A 66 -16.96 8.45 1.26
CA ASP A 66 -17.38 7.17 0.68
C ASP A 66 -16.81 6.98 -0.73
N GLY A 67 -16.36 5.77 -1.03
CA GLY A 67 -15.83 5.43 -2.35
C GLY A 67 -14.38 5.83 -2.60
N MET A 68 -13.72 6.49 -1.64
CA MET A 68 -12.31 6.88 -1.79
C MET A 68 -11.38 5.67 -1.93
N THR A 69 -10.25 5.89 -2.56
CA THR A 69 -9.12 4.96 -2.60
C THR A 69 -8.09 5.35 -1.54
N VAL A 70 -7.85 4.43 -0.61
CA VAL A 70 -6.83 4.61 0.44
C VAL A 70 -5.65 3.71 0.14
N SER A 71 -4.46 4.29 0.13
CA SER A 71 -3.24 3.59 -0.24
C SER A 71 -2.29 3.35 0.93
N PHE A 72 -1.65 2.18 0.89
CA PHE A 72 -0.68 1.70 1.87
C PHE A 72 0.47 0.96 1.21
N HIS A 73 1.53 0.71 1.99
CA HIS A 73 2.68 -0.08 1.54
C HIS A 73 3.03 -1.19 2.51
N HIS A 74 3.81 -2.15 2.02
CA HIS A 74 4.07 -3.42 2.69
C HIS A 74 5.50 -3.54 3.25
N HIS A 75 6.16 -2.46 3.63
CA HIS A 75 7.53 -2.60 4.16
C HIS A 75 7.59 -3.09 5.59
N PHE A 76 6.52 -2.99 6.37
CA PHE A 76 6.42 -3.60 7.70
C PHE A 76 6.03 -5.08 7.67
N ARG A 77 5.70 -5.63 6.50
CA ARG A 77 5.38 -7.05 6.28
C ARG A 77 4.31 -7.57 7.25
N GLU A 78 4.57 -8.70 7.91
CA GLU A 78 3.64 -9.28 8.91
C GLU A 78 3.65 -8.52 10.25
N GLY A 79 4.45 -7.48 10.36
CA GLY A 79 4.48 -6.58 11.51
C GLY A 79 3.69 -5.30 11.33
N ASP A 80 3.04 -5.10 10.19
CA ASP A 80 2.27 -3.88 9.91
C ASP A 80 1.10 -3.68 10.88
N LEU A 81 0.98 -2.45 11.39
CA LEU A 81 -0.14 -2.01 12.21
C LEU A 81 -0.90 -0.83 11.58
N VAL A 82 -0.28 -0.14 10.62
CA VAL A 82 -0.83 1.10 10.05
C VAL A 82 -2.11 0.83 9.27
N VAL A 83 -2.13 -0.21 8.44
CA VAL A 83 -3.31 -0.53 7.61
C VAL A 83 -4.53 -0.78 8.48
N CYS A 84 -4.42 -1.65 9.48
CA CYS A 84 -5.55 -1.96 10.37
C CYS A 84 -5.98 -0.73 11.18
N MET A 85 -5.04 0.04 11.73
CA MET A 85 -5.33 1.26 12.50
C MET A 85 -6.14 2.27 11.71
N VAL A 86 -5.73 2.56 10.48
CA VAL A 86 -6.43 3.52 9.62
C VAL A 86 -7.78 2.97 9.17
N MET A 87 -7.84 1.71 8.75
CA MET A 87 -9.10 1.12 8.30
C MET A 87 -10.13 0.96 9.41
N GLU A 88 -9.70 0.70 10.64
CA GLU A 88 -10.57 0.71 11.82
C GLU A 88 -11.17 2.08 12.07
N GLU A 89 -10.39 3.15 11.90
CA GLU A 89 -10.91 4.51 12.07
C GLU A 89 -11.87 4.89 10.94
N ILE A 90 -11.56 4.54 9.69
CA ILE A 90 -12.47 4.70 8.53
C ILE A 90 -13.81 3.99 8.81
N HIS A 91 -13.75 2.76 9.32
CA HIS A 91 -14.94 1.98 9.67
C HIS A 91 -15.76 2.63 10.82
N LYS A 92 -15.10 3.12 11.88
CA LYS A 92 -15.74 3.85 12.99
C LYS A 92 -16.42 5.14 12.53
N MET A 93 -15.82 5.86 11.58
CA MET A 93 -16.41 7.04 10.96
C MET A 93 -17.62 6.74 10.08
N GLY A 94 -17.86 5.44 9.77
CA GLY A 94 -19.01 4.97 9.01
C GLY A 94 -18.84 5.02 7.50
N PHE A 95 -17.64 5.30 6.99
CA PHE A 95 -17.37 5.31 5.55
C PHE A 95 -17.50 3.92 4.93
N LYS A 96 -18.00 3.90 3.69
CA LYS A 96 -18.29 2.69 2.92
C LYS A 96 -17.72 2.78 1.50
N ASN A 97 -17.75 1.64 0.82
CA ASN A 97 -17.33 1.51 -0.58
C ASN A 97 -15.84 1.83 -0.83
N ILE A 98 -14.99 1.65 0.17
CA ILE A 98 -13.56 1.97 0.09
C ILE A 98 -12.84 1.02 -0.87
N THR A 99 -11.95 1.58 -1.69
CA THR A 99 -10.92 0.83 -2.42
C THR A 99 -9.65 0.81 -1.59
N LEU A 100 -9.25 -0.38 -1.12
CA LEU A 100 -8.00 -0.59 -0.39
C LEU A 100 -6.88 -0.89 -1.38
N SER A 101 -5.99 0.07 -1.63
CA SER A 101 -4.81 -0.10 -2.47
C SER A 101 -3.58 -0.33 -1.60
N ALA A 102 -3.00 -1.53 -1.66
CA ALA A 102 -1.80 -1.85 -0.90
C ALA A 102 -0.82 -2.66 -1.73
N SER A 103 0.48 -2.44 -1.54
CA SER A 103 1.49 -3.19 -2.30
C SER A 103 1.44 -4.70 -1.99
N SER A 104 1.04 -5.09 -0.78
CA SER A 104 0.72 -6.49 -0.42
C SER A 104 -0.10 -6.52 0.88
N LEU A 105 -0.97 -7.53 1.02
CA LEU A 105 -1.74 -7.79 2.22
C LEU A 105 -1.46 -9.21 2.73
N GLY A 106 -1.20 -9.35 4.02
CA GLY A 106 -0.85 -10.61 4.66
C GLY A 106 -1.68 -10.90 5.90
N LYS A 107 -1.22 -11.85 6.72
CA LYS A 107 -1.91 -12.24 7.97
C LYS A 107 -2.07 -11.09 8.97
N ALA A 108 -1.16 -10.11 8.95
CA ALA A 108 -1.27 -8.90 9.77
C ALA A 108 -2.59 -8.15 9.53
N HIS A 109 -3.20 -8.34 8.36
CA HIS A 109 -4.41 -7.64 7.93
C HIS A 109 -5.68 -8.52 8.00
N ASP A 110 -5.62 -9.68 8.63
CA ASP A 110 -6.77 -10.60 8.77
C ASP A 110 -7.95 -9.97 9.53
N ALA A 111 -7.69 -8.95 10.36
CA ALA A 111 -8.72 -8.18 11.07
C ALA A 111 -9.64 -7.37 10.13
N LEU A 112 -9.26 -7.18 8.86
CA LEU A 112 -10.07 -6.45 7.88
C LEU A 112 -11.20 -7.28 7.24
N VAL A 113 -11.24 -8.60 7.47
CA VAL A 113 -12.27 -9.47 6.88
C VAL A 113 -13.69 -9.01 7.19
N PRO A 114 -14.07 -8.62 8.43
CA PRO A 114 -15.41 -8.08 8.70
C PRO A 114 -15.75 -6.84 7.88
N MET A 115 -14.76 -5.99 7.56
CA MET A 115 -14.95 -4.77 6.75
C MET A 115 -15.17 -5.08 5.26
N ILE A 116 -14.71 -6.24 4.79
CA ILE A 116 -15.04 -6.77 3.46
C ILE A 116 -16.49 -7.25 3.46
N GLU A 117 -16.89 -8.00 4.50
CA GLU A 117 -18.21 -8.60 4.60
C GLU A 117 -19.33 -7.54 4.74
N ASP A 118 -19.09 -6.47 5.48
CA ASP A 118 -20.07 -5.40 5.69
C ASP A 118 -20.09 -4.34 4.58
N GLY A 119 -19.12 -4.37 3.63
CA GLY A 119 -19.03 -3.44 2.50
C GLY A 119 -18.34 -2.13 2.83
N THR A 120 -17.60 -2.05 3.91
CA THR A 120 -16.64 -0.95 4.14
C THR A 120 -15.54 -1.01 3.07
N ILE A 121 -14.94 -2.19 2.85
CA ILE A 121 -14.00 -2.45 1.78
C ILE A 121 -14.73 -3.19 0.65
N VAL A 122 -14.83 -2.59 -0.52
CA VAL A 122 -15.49 -3.21 -1.68
C VAL A 122 -14.51 -3.57 -2.79
N ASN A 123 -13.39 -2.86 -2.92
CA ASN A 123 -12.36 -3.18 -3.89
C ASN A 123 -11.00 -3.32 -3.19
N ILE A 124 -10.15 -4.18 -3.75
CA ILE A 124 -8.76 -4.34 -3.33
C ILE A 124 -7.86 -4.28 -4.56
N GLU A 125 -6.84 -3.41 -4.51
CA GLU A 125 -5.74 -3.39 -5.47
C GLU A 125 -4.44 -3.77 -4.77
N SER A 126 -3.79 -4.84 -5.24
CA SER A 126 -2.59 -5.35 -4.58
C SER A 126 -1.68 -6.12 -5.54
N SER A 127 -0.43 -6.35 -5.16
CA SER A 127 0.43 -7.31 -5.86
C SER A 127 0.35 -8.72 -5.30
N GLY A 128 -0.27 -8.89 -4.12
CA GLY A 128 -0.52 -10.20 -3.52
C GLY A 128 -1.31 -10.10 -2.24
N VAL A 129 -2.21 -11.06 -2.05
CA VAL A 129 -3.05 -11.15 -0.85
C VAL A 129 -2.96 -12.56 -0.27
N ARG A 130 -2.77 -12.68 1.04
CA ARG A 130 -2.59 -13.93 1.78
C ARG A 130 -3.39 -13.90 3.08
N GLY A 131 -3.45 -15.04 3.79
CA GLY A 131 -4.18 -15.15 5.06
C GLY A 131 -5.69 -15.17 4.86
N LYS A 132 -6.45 -14.91 5.92
CA LYS A 132 -7.91 -14.91 5.89
C LYS A 132 -8.51 -13.88 4.94
N ILE A 133 -7.83 -12.75 4.74
CA ILE A 133 -8.24 -11.73 3.76
C ILE A 133 -8.16 -12.29 2.34
N GLY A 134 -7.12 -13.07 2.02
CA GLY A 134 -7.00 -13.78 0.75
C GLY A 134 -8.08 -14.85 0.56
N ASP A 135 -8.39 -15.58 1.61
CA ASP A 135 -9.47 -16.57 1.61
C ASP A 135 -10.84 -15.91 1.38
N ALA A 136 -11.11 -14.79 2.05
CA ALA A 136 -12.35 -14.04 1.89
C ALA A 136 -12.57 -13.58 0.44
N ILE A 137 -11.52 -13.06 -0.20
CA ILE A 137 -11.54 -12.66 -1.61
C ILE A 137 -11.78 -13.87 -2.51
N SER A 138 -11.03 -14.96 -2.32
CA SER A 138 -11.11 -16.18 -3.13
C SER A 138 -12.47 -16.86 -3.04
N HIS A 139 -13.17 -16.71 -1.90
CA HIS A 139 -14.54 -17.22 -1.71
C HIS A 139 -15.63 -16.19 -2.09
N GLY A 140 -15.28 -15.12 -2.78
CA GLY A 140 -16.24 -14.16 -3.33
C GLY A 140 -16.92 -13.24 -2.32
N LYS A 141 -16.37 -13.07 -1.12
CA LYS A 141 -16.92 -12.16 -0.10
C LYS A 141 -16.74 -10.68 -0.44
N LEU A 142 -15.74 -10.35 -1.26
CA LEU A 142 -15.54 -8.99 -1.73
C LEU A 142 -16.63 -8.61 -2.73
N LYS A 143 -17.35 -7.52 -2.48
CA LYS A 143 -18.49 -7.09 -3.33
C LYS A 143 -18.06 -6.59 -4.70
N GLY A 144 -16.90 -5.95 -4.79
CA GLY A 144 -16.32 -5.40 -6.02
C GLY A 144 -15.20 -6.27 -6.59
N LEU A 145 -14.11 -5.63 -6.96
CA LEU A 145 -12.99 -6.25 -7.66
C LEU A 145 -11.76 -6.39 -6.77
N ALA A 146 -11.05 -7.51 -6.94
CA ALA A 146 -9.69 -7.67 -6.48
C ALA A 146 -8.76 -7.59 -7.70
N THR A 147 -8.09 -6.48 -7.88
CA THR A 147 -7.15 -6.25 -8.99
C THR A 147 -5.74 -6.59 -8.55
N MET A 148 -5.17 -7.66 -9.13
CA MET A 148 -3.81 -8.08 -8.84
C MET A 148 -2.85 -7.54 -9.89
N ARG A 149 -1.83 -6.80 -9.45
CA ARG A 149 -0.79 -6.22 -10.30
C ARG A 149 0.58 -6.67 -9.82
N SER A 150 1.56 -6.74 -10.73
CA SER A 150 2.95 -6.82 -10.29
C SER A 150 3.34 -5.53 -9.54
N HIS A 151 4.44 -5.55 -8.82
CA HIS A 151 4.93 -4.37 -8.11
C HIS A 151 5.12 -3.17 -9.07
N GLY A 152 5.82 -3.36 -10.18
CA GLY A 152 5.96 -2.32 -11.21
C GLY A 152 4.65 -1.97 -11.90
N GLY A 153 3.73 -2.92 -12.04
CA GLY A 153 2.38 -2.70 -12.58
C GLY A 153 1.53 -1.78 -11.71
N ARG A 154 1.69 -1.86 -10.36
CA ARG A 154 1.03 -0.95 -9.44
C ARG A 154 1.56 0.47 -9.59
N VAL A 155 2.90 0.64 -9.60
CA VAL A 155 3.53 1.95 -9.83
C VAL A 155 3.02 2.57 -11.14
N ARG A 156 3.07 1.80 -12.25
CA ARG A 156 2.55 2.26 -13.54
C ARG A 156 1.09 2.68 -13.47
N ALA A 157 0.24 1.89 -12.80
CA ALA A 157 -1.19 2.19 -12.72
C ALA A 157 -1.48 3.52 -12.01
N ILE A 158 -0.71 3.85 -10.96
CA ILE A 158 -0.81 5.12 -10.26
C ILE A 158 -0.27 6.27 -11.13
N GLU A 159 0.91 6.12 -11.72
CA GLU A 159 1.53 7.14 -12.58
C GLU A 159 0.71 7.45 -13.85
N THR A 160 0.02 6.47 -14.39
CA THR A 160 -0.84 6.67 -15.57
C THR A 160 -2.25 7.15 -15.23
N GLY A 161 -2.60 7.25 -13.94
CA GLY A 161 -3.95 7.61 -13.50
C GLY A 161 -4.98 6.49 -13.66
N GLU A 162 -4.55 5.24 -13.97
CA GLU A 162 -5.42 4.06 -13.98
C GLU A 162 -5.97 3.77 -12.57
N THR A 163 -5.11 3.92 -11.55
CA THR A 163 -5.47 3.94 -10.15
C THR A 163 -5.30 5.36 -9.63
N HIS A 164 -6.40 6.00 -9.26
CA HIS A 164 -6.37 7.26 -8.53
C HIS A 164 -6.29 6.96 -7.02
N VAL A 165 -5.45 7.68 -6.30
CA VAL A 165 -5.29 7.55 -4.85
C VAL A 165 -5.74 8.85 -4.20
N ASP A 166 -6.82 8.79 -3.42
CA ASP A 166 -7.33 9.96 -2.69
C ASP A 166 -6.45 10.26 -1.46
N ILE A 167 -6.15 9.23 -0.66
CA ILE A 167 -5.32 9.40 0.55
C ILE A 167 -4.28 8.28 0.62
N ALA A 168 -3.00 8.65 0.72
CA ALA A 168 -1.91 7.72 0.98
C ALA A 168 -1.45 7.84 2.45
N PHE A 169 -1.47 6.72 3.19
CA PHE A 169 -0.88 6.62 4.52
C PHE A 169 0.49 5.96 4.43
N ILE A 170 1.52 6.69 4.87
CA ILE A 170 2.92 6.27 4.82
C ILE A 170 3.40 6.00 6.23
N GLY A 171 3.59 4.71 6.56
CA GLY A 171 4.27 4.33 7.79
C GLY A 171 5.76 4.69 7.70
N ALA A 172 6.23 5.62 8.50
CA ALA A 172 7.61 6.09 8.50
C ALA A 172 8.30 5.74 9.82
N PRO A 173 9.34 4.88 9.83
CA PRO A 173 10.16 4.58 11.01
C PRO A 173 10.72 5.80 11.72
N SER A 174 10.99 6.88 11.01
CA SER A 174 11.19 8.22 11.59
C SER A 174 10.64 9.30 10.67
N CYS A 175 10.14 10.37 11.26
CA CYS A 175 9.61 11.53 10.55
C CYS A 175 9.85 12.79 11.40
N ASP A 176 10.10 13.94 10.77
CA ASP A 176 10.05 15.21 11.47
C ASP A 176 8.67 15.90 11.34
N GLU A 177 8.47 16.98 12.05
CA GLU A 177 7.21 17.74 12.08
C GLU A 177 6.80 18.32 10.72
N TYR A 178 7.73 18.42 9.77
CA TYR A 178 7.47 18.92 8.42
C TYR A 178 7.18 17.80 7.42
N GLY A 179 7.38 16.53 7.80
CA GLY A 179 7.08 15.38 6.95
C GLY A 179 8.26 14.84 6.15
N ASN A 180 9.51 15.09 6.57
CA ASN A 180 10.66 14.38 6.03
C ASN A 180 10.70 12.97 6.62
N CYS A 181 10.41 11.97 5.79
CA CYS A 181 10.28 10.58 6.20
C CYS A 181 11.51 9.76 5.84
N SER A 182 11.92 8.86 6.75
CA SER A 182 12.96 7.87 6.50
C SER A 182 12.51 6.48 6.95
N GLY A 183 12.93 5.46 6.21
CA GLY A 183 12.75 4.05 6.57
C GLY A 183 13.67 3.57 7.69
N MET A 184 14.46 4.47 8.27
CA MET A 184 15.44 4.23 9.33
C MET A 184 15.24 5.19 10.51
N GLY A 185 15.91 4.94 11.63
CA GLY A 185 15.96 5.87 12.76
C GLY A 185 15.01 5.58 13.91
N GLY A 186 13.97 4.78 13.71
CA GLY A 186 12.99 4.40 14.73
C GLY A 186 13.12 2.96 15.21
N LYS A 187 12.13 2.49 15.96
CA LYS A 187 12.05 1.10 16.45
C LYS A 187 11.72 0.12 15.33
N THR A 188 11.02 0.57 14.32
CA THR A 188 10.43 -0.21 13.22
C THR A 188 11.20 -0.05 11.91
N ASN A 189 12.52 0.02 11.97
CA ASN A 189 13.36 0.14 10.78
C ASN A 189 12.97 -0.88 9.71
N CYS A 190 12.61 -0.41 8.53
CA CYS A 190 12.19 -1.24 7.39
C CYS A 190 13.12 -1.13 6.18
N GLY A 191 14.11 -0.24 6.22
CA GLY A 191 14.96 0.10 5.09
C GLY A 191 14.25 1.06 4.14
N VAL A 192 14.56 0.98 2.86
CA VAL A 192 14.06 1.90 1.84
C VAL A 192 12.52 1.93 1.79
N LEU A 193 11.92 3.11 1.81
CA LEU A 193 10.46 3.33 1.70
C LEU A 193 9.89 3.02 0.30
N SER A 194 10.73 2.78 -0.69
CA SER A 194 10.44 2.15 -1.99
C SER A 194 9.08 2.55 -2.61
N TYR A 195 8.09 1.66 -2.56
CA TYR A 195 6.78 1.88 -3.21
C TYR A 195 5.97 3.03 -2.64
N ALA A 196 6.24 3.44 -1.39
CA ALA A 196 5.65 4.62 -0.79
C ALA A 196 5.95 5.91 -1.58
N TYR A 197 7.00 5.89 -2.38
CA TYR A 197 7.42 7.05 -3.15
C TYR A 197 6.39 7.47 -4.20
N VAL A 198 5.86 6.53 -4.98
CA VAL A 198 4.84 6.84 -5.99
C VAL A 198 3.54 7.29 -5.35
N ASP A 199 3.17 6.69 -4.20
CA ASP A 199 1.99 7.11 -3.45
C ASP A 199 2.16 8.55 -2.94
N ALA A 200 3.34 8.89 -2.40
CA ALA A 200 3.66 10.24 -1.95
C ALA A 200 3.69 11.28 -3.08
N GLU A 201 4.01 10.86 -4.30
CA GLU A 201 4.03 11.77 -5.45
C GLU A 201 2.66 12.02 -6.06
N MET A 202 1.78 11.02 -6.07
CA MET A 202 0.60 11.00 -6.93
C MET A 202 -0.72 11.07 -6.17
N ALA A 203 -0.77 10.77 -4.87
CA ALA A 203 -1.98 10.86 -4.08
C ALA A 203 -2.45 12.31 -3.90
N ASP A 204 -3.76 12.52 -3.77
CA ASP A 204 -4.31 13.86 -3.49
C ASP A 204 -3.88 14.36 -2.12
N TYR A 205 -3.88 13.46 -1.11
CA TYR A 205 -3.35 13.73 0.22
C TYR A 205 -2.38 12.64 0.68
N VAL A 206 -1.35 13.06 1.41
CA VAL A 206 -0.32 12.18 1.95
C VAL A 206 -0.19 12.40 3.45
N VAL A 207 -0.41 11.35 4.23
CA VAL A 207 -0.28 11.34 5.68
C VAL A 207 0.89 10.45 6.08
N ALA A 208 1.92 11.04 6.67
CA ALA A 208 2.99 10.28 7.33
C ALA A 208 2.51 9.83 8.71
N VAL A 209 2.60 8.52 8.98
CA VAL A 209 2.28 7.93 10.27
C VAL A 209 3.58 7.41 10.88
N THR A 210 3.95 7.92 12.05
CA THR A 210 5.22 7.57 12.69
C THR A 210 5.05 7.30 14.19
N ASP A 211 5.90 6.43 14.75
CA ASP A 211 6.09 6.23 16.19
C ASP A 211 7.42 6.79 16.68
N CYS A 212 8.09 7.58 15.83
CA CYS A 212 9.37 8.21 16.13
C CYS A 212 9.45 9.59 15.47
N LEU A 213 8.89 10.59 16.15
CA LEU A 213 9.08 11.98 15.74
C LEU A 213 10.49 12.42 16.13
N VAL A 214 11.23 12.99 15.19
CA VAL A 214 12.59 13.48 15.37
C VAL A 214 12.70 14.97 15.07
N ASP A 215 13.76 15.60 15.55
CA ASP A 215 14.03 17.02 15.29
C ASP A 215 14.26 17.27 13.79
N TYR A 216 13.78 18.40 13.31
CA TYR A 216 14.05 18.87 11.94
C TYR A 216 15.54 19.28 11.78
N PRO A 217 16.17 18.92 10.63
CA PRO A 217 15.66 18.11 9.54
C PRO A 217 15.94 16.61 9.75
N ASN A 218 14.96 15.76 9.45
CA ASN A 218 15.18 14.33 9.36
C ASN A 218 15.93 14.00 8.06
N TYR A 219 17.24 13.85 8.14
CA TYR A 219 18.08 13.63 6.96
C TYR A 219 18.95 12.37 7.08
N PRO A 220 19.10 11.57 6.01
CA PRO A 220 18.48 11.75 4.68
C PRO A 220 16.99 11.41 4.67
N ALA A 221 16.20 12.28 4.05
CA ALA A 221 14.78 12.04 3.84
C ALA A 221 14.56 11.25 2.54
N GLU A 222 13.96 10.07 2.63
CA GLU A 222 13.57 9.30 1.45
C GLU A 222 12.30 9.86 0.81
N ILE A 223 11.34 10.29 1.63
CA ILE A 223 10.19 11.07 1.19
C ILE A 223 10.33 12.45 1.79
N ASN A 224 10.44 13.45 0.91
CA ASN A 224 10.67 14.83 1.31
C ASN A 224 9.37 15.50 1.77
N GLN A 225 9.48 16.43 2.71
CA GLN A 225 8.39 17.23 3.24
C GLN A 225 7.46 17.86 2.17
N THR A 226 7.96 18.14 0.96
CA THR A 226 7.15 18.69 -0.14
C THR A 226 6.09 17.72 -0.67
N LYS A 227 6.16 16.44 -0.29
CA LYS A 227 5.25 15.38 -0.70
C LYS A 227 4.23 15.02 0.39
N VAL A 228 4.41 15.50 1.61
CA VAL A 228 3.61 15.14 2.79
C VAL A 228 2.72 16.30 3.20
N ASP A 229 1.42 16.04 3.32
CA ASP A 229 0.43 17.03 3.76
C ASP A 229 0.32 17.07 5.28
N TYR A 230 0.26 15.90 5.93
CA TYR A 230 0.08 15.79 7.37
C TYR A 230 1.00 14.74 8.00
N VAL A 231 1.32 14.94 9.27
CA VAL A 231 2.13 14.05 10.09
C VAL A 231 1.32 13.64 11.32
N CYS A 232 1.11 12.33 11.48
CA CYS A 232 0.39 11.75 12.60
C CYS A 232 1.37 10.91 13.44
N VAL A 233 1.52 11.25 14.72
CA VAL A 233 2.32 10.48 15.67
C VAL A 233 1.40 9.50 16.39
N VAL A 234 1.79 8.23 16.39
CA VAL A 234 1.06 7.13 17.04
C VAL A 234 1.98 6.36 17.97
N ASP A 235 1.42 5.53 18.84
CA ASP A 235 2.22 4.75 19.79
C ASP A 235 3.13 3.73 19.12
N GLN A 236 2.64 3.10 18.04
CA GLN A 236 3.37 2.05 17.33
C GLN A 236 2.85 1.89 15.89
N ILE A 237 3.76 1.88 14.91
CA ILE A 237 3.44 1.66 13.49
C ILE A 237 3.68 0.22 13.03
N GLY A 238 4.44 -0.55 13.81
CA GLY A 238 4.76 -1.93 13.45
C GLY A 238 5.41 -2.72 14.58
N ILE A 239 5.51 -4.03 14.39
CA ILE A 239 6.10 -4.98 15.33
C ILE A 239 7.51 -5.32 14.82
N PRO A 240 8.60 -4.79 15.45
CA PRO A 240 9.97 -4.91 14.93
C PRO A 240 10.41 -6.36 14.66
N GLU A 241 10.06 -7.28 15.55
CA GLU A 241 10.44 -8.70 15.45
C GLU A 241 9.83 -9.39 14.23
N LYS A 242 8.68 -8.91 13.75
CA LYS A 242 8.00 -9.44 12.55
C LYS A 242 8.45 -8.76 11.27
N ILE A 243 9.06 -7.59 11.35
CA ILE A 243 9.64 -6.87 10.21
C ILE A 243 10.97 -7.52 9.81
N ALA A 244 11.79 -7.87 10.78
CA ALA A 244 13.13 -8.42 10.57
C ALA A 244 13.18 -9.85 10.01
N THR A 245 12.05 -10.55 9.89
CA THR A 245 11.98 -11.97 9.51
C THR A 245 12.35 -12.27 8.04
N GLY A 246 12.71 -11.27 7.25
CA GLY A 246 13.17 -11.46 5.87
C GLY A 246 14.56 -12.09 5.71
N ALA A 247 15.35 -12.20 6.78
CA ALA A 247 16.71 -12.73 6.75
C ALA A 247 16.89 -13.91 7.72
N ALA A 248 16.07 -14.96 7.54
CA ALA A 248 16.35 -16.23 8.22
C ALA A 248 17.78 -16.66 7.85
N LYS A 249 18.59 -17.02 8.87
CA LYS A 249 19.94 -17.54 8.60
C LYS A 249 19.83 -18.76 7.70
N PRO A 250 20.52 -18.80 6.57
CA PRO A 250 20.44 -19.92 5.65
C PRO A 250 20.92 -21.21 6.33
N THR A 251 20.25 -22.32 6.06
CA THR A 251 20.67 -23.64 6.49
C THR A 251 21.99 -24.04 5.81
N THR A 252 22.67 -25.06 6.34
CA THR A 252 23.90 -25.60 5.73
C THR A 252 23.67 -26.03 4.29
N ASP A 253 22.53 -26.68 4.01
CA ASP A 253 22.21 -27.15 2.66
C ASP A 253 21.89 -25.99 1.71
N GLN A 254 21.18 -24.96 2.17
CA GLN A 254 20.95 -23.74 1.39
C GLN A 254 22.26 -23.05 1.01
N ARG A 255 23.25 -23.00 1.93
CA ARG A 255 24.58 -22.43 1.62
C ARG A 255 25.34 -23.27 0.60
N LYS A 256 25.26 -24.61 0.68
CA LYS A 256 25.88 -25.51 -0.31
C LYS A 256 25.25 -25.31 -1.68
N ILE A 257 23.92 -25.28 -1.77
CA ILE A 257 23.19 -25.04 -3.03
C ILE A 257 23.58 -23.69 -3.63
N SER A 258 23.60 -22.64 -2.82
CA SER A 258 23.97 -21.28 -3.26
C SER A 258 25.41 -21.24 -3.78
N ARG A 259 26.33 -21.97 -3.13
CA ARG A 259 27.74 -22.04 -3.58
C ARG A 259 27.88 -22.78 -4.89
N LEU A 260 27.26 -23.94 -5.04
CA LEU A 260 27.27 -24.71 -6.28
C LEU A 260 26.69 -23.89 -7.45
N PHE A 261 25.64 -23.13 -7.19
CA PHE A 261 25.06 -22.24 -8.19
C PHE A 261 26.01 -21.10 -8.57
N ALA A 262 26.66 -20.47 -7.57
CA ALA A 262 27.64 -19.42 -7.83
C ALA A 262 28.85 -19.94 -8.63
N ASP A 263 29.39 -21.11 -8.25
CA ASP A 263 30.47 -21.76 -8.98
C ASP A 263 30.07 -22.05 -10.43
N TYR A 264 28.85 -22.57 -10.66
CA TYR A 264 28.33 -22.79 -12.01
C TYR A 264 28.21 -21.51 -12.84
N ILE A 265 27.73 -20.40 -12.25
CA ILE A 265 27.64 -19.11 -12.94
C ILE A 265 29.04 -18.58 -13.31
N LEU A 266 30.01 -18.72 -12.42
CA LEU A 266 31.39 -18.31 -12.71
C LEU A 266 32.01 -19.12 -13.86
N ASP A 267 31.65 -20.40 -13.97
CA ASP A 267 32.13 -21.26 -15.06
C ASP A 267 31.55 -20.85 -16.42
N ILE A 268 30.27 -20.52 -16.47
CA ILE A 268 29.58 -20.23 -17.75
C ILE A 268 29.62 -18.74 -18.17
N ALA A 269 29.84 -17.84 -17.24
CA ALA A 269 29.85 -16.39 -17.48
C ALA A 269 30.88 -15.66 -16.57
N PRO A 270 32.18 -16.00 -16.67
CA PRO A 270 33.19 -15.48 -15.74
C PRO A 270 33.36 -13.96 -15.77
N ASP A 271 33.05 -13.34 -16.91
CA ASP A 271 33.18 -11.88 -17.10
C ASP A 271 31.90 -11.09 -16.72
N SER A 272 30.88 -11.75 -16.21
CA SER A 272 29.58 -11.18 -15.91
C SER A 272 29.32 -10.94 -14.41
N VAL A 273 30.30 -11.24 -13.55
CA VAL A 273 30.16 -11.21 -12.07
C VAL A 273 31.16 -10.22 -11.46
#